data_caabe11192aa4790b14594bc9a8b76b2
#
_entry.id   caabe11192aa4790b14594bc9a8b76b2
#
_cell.length_a   1.000
_cell.length_b   1.000
_cell.length_c   1.000
_cell.angle_alpha   90.00
_cell.angle_beta   90.00
_cell.angle_gamma   90.00
#
_symmetry.space_group_name_H-M   'P 1'
#
loop_
_entity.id
_entity.type
_entity.pdbx_description
1 polymer ?
#
loop_
_entity_poly.entity_id
_entity_poly.type
_entity_poly.pdbx_seq_one_letter_code
_entity_poly.pdbx_strand_id
1 'polypeptide(L)'
;MNTTQHKITLLQAMLASALALLPLPGTIAWAGEQTKLVLQITVDALRGDLPGRFSNELGDGGFRYLMEQGIHYTAAHYQHANTETIVGHTSLATGTVPAAHGMVANVWFDREQDRLLYNIEDHDYHLLTVGADVDAKNEIDPTQRAAKADGRSPNNILSSTFSDEMAIHFAGRSKIFAVSVKDRSAVSLAGHAGKAFWFSKASGEFVTSNYYYHQYPDWVNEWNAREPATAYADKSWTLMHPQAQYLFGDADDRDYETDFPGFGRTFPHAYGKADDKYFTTRLTLSPAGDELTLDFAKTLLISEQLGQDDVPDYLAISFSSTDYVGHLFGASSLETEDNIARLDRTLADLFSFIDKEVGLKHTLIVLSADHGQPEVPGYLQEMSIDNAHYFDTKALDKTPAIMALKKQFGLGEELIEAFNQPYLYLNHELIHAKGLDQAQVEQAVAAELLKFDGVSYAVSSTALRTDNLPDTMMTRSIMHNFLPKRSGDIYLVFEPNVFINDFDGLTVASTHGSPWRYDTFVPVIFAGAGLLAMAVSRPITPYDIAPTLAAYLGVKPPSGSIGMPLPELLKP
;
A
#
# COMPACT_ATOMS: atom_id res chain seq x y z
N MET A 1 -81.57 36.46 3.88
CA MET A 1 -80.10 36.84 3.85
C MET A 1 -79.48 36.42 5.18
N ASN A 2 -78.55 35.59 5.21
CA ASN A 2 -77.76 35.03 6.34
C ASN A 2 -77.95 33.53 6.62
N THR A 3 -77.61 32.69 5.67
CA THR A 3 -77.38 31.26 5.94
C THR A 3 -76.20 30.69 5.19
N THR A 4 -75.37 31.53 4.52
CA THR A 4 -74.28 31.06 3.67
C THR A 4 -72.86 31.33 4.32
N GLN A 5 -72.81 32.21 5.32
CA GLN A 5 -71.52 32.54 5.96
C GLN A 5 -71.06 31.58 7.11
N HIS A 6 -71.98 30.83 7.71
CA HIS A 6 -71.63 29.92 8.81
C HIS A 6 -71.15 28.54 8.35
N LYS A 7 -71.35 28.18 7.06
CA LYS A 7 -70.83 26.90 6.55
C LYS A 7 -69.38 26.94 6.08
N ILE A 8 -68.83 28.11 5.78
CA ILE A 8 -67.45 28.27 5.32
C ILE A 8 -66.46 28.28 6.49
N THR A 9 -66.86 28.75 7.66
CA THR A 9 -66.00 28.82 8.86
C THR A 9 -65.81 27.46 9.55
N LEU A 10 -66.77 26.55 9.44
CA LEU A 10 -66.63 25.18 9.98
C LEU A 10 -65.78 24.25 9.08
N LEU A 11 -65.73 24.50 7.78
CA LEU A 11 -64.93 23.70 6.85
C LEU A 11 -63.43 24.07 6.94
N GLN A 12 -63.08 25.33 7.26
CA GLN A 12 -61.69 25.75 7.48
C GLN A 12 -61.14 25.29 8.84
N ALA A 13 -61.98 25.14 9.86
CA ALA A 13 -61.57 24.61 11.15
C ALA A 13 -61.33 23.09 11.14
N MET A 14 -62.01 22.33 10.25
CA MET A 14 -61.77 20.89 10.11
C MET A 14 -60.55 20.55 9.23
N LEU A 15 -60.12 21.44 8.29
CA LEU A 15 -58.88 21.22 7.53
C LEU A 15 -57.60 21.57 8.32
N ALA A 16 -57.69 22.43 9.32
CA ALA A 16 -56.52 22.76 10.17
C ALA A 16 -56.19 21.68 11.23
N SER A 17 -57.14 20.82 11.58
CA SER A 17 -56.94 19.74 12.55
C SER A 17 -56.50 18.41 11.95
N ALA A 18 -56.52 18.25 10.63
CA ALA A 18 -56.07 17.02 9.94
C ALA A 18 -54.61 17.06 9.50
N LEU A 19 -53.91 18.21 9.62
CA LEU A 19 -52.47 18.32 9.29
C LEU A 19 -51.52 18.06 10.45
N ALA A 20 -52.02 17.73 11.65
CA ALA A 20 -51.19 17.60 12.87
C ALA A 20 -50.84 16.13 13.24
N LEU A 21 -51.11 15.15 12.36
CA LEU A 21 -50.88 13.72 12.62
C LEU A 21 -50.27 12.97 11.42
N LEU A 22 -49.47 13.66 10.59
CA LEU A 22 -48.51 12.94 9.78
C LEU A 22 -47.30 12.66 10.71
N PRO A 23 -46.93 11.37 10.93
CA PRO A 23 -45.65 11.10 11.55
C PRO A 23 -44.58 11.80 10.69
N LEU A 24 -43.79 12.67 11.30
CA LEU A 24 -42.55 13.14 10.72
C LEU A 24 -41.86 11.88 10.20
N PRO A 25 -41.38 11.84 8.95
CA PRO A 25 -40.53 10.73 8.52
C PRO A 25 -39.44 10.63 9.55
N GLY A 26 -39.40 9.50 10.29
CA GLY A 26 -38.27 9.21 11.15
C GLY A 26 -37.04 9.43 10.31
N THR A 27 -36.16 10.29 10.73
CA THR A 27 -34.83 10.40 10.14
C THR A 27 -34.28 8.98 10.15
N ILE A 28 -34.15 8.37 8.97
CA ILE A 28 -33.41 7.15 8.82
C ILE A 28 -31.99 7.58 9.21
N ALA A 29 -31.59 7.25 10.46
CA ALA A 29 -30.22 7.45 10.88
C ALA A 29 -29.35 6.61 9.96
N TRP A 30 -28.50 7.25 9.19
CA TRP A 30 -27.52 6.57 8.36
C TRP A 30 -26.59 5.78 9.27
N ALA A 31 -26.20 4.59 8.87
CA ALA A 31 -25.27 3.75 9.65
C ALA A 31 -23.99 4.52 10.07
N GLY A 32 -23.57 5.52 9.28
CA GLY A 32 -22.46 6.42 9.58
C GLY A 32 -22.68 7.43 10.71
N GLU A 33 -23.94 7.72 11.12
CA GLU A 33 -24.22 8.71 12.19
C GLU A 33 -23.71 8.29 13.58
N GLN A 34 -23.40 7.01 13.80
CA GLN A 34 -22.84 6.49 15.05
C GLN A 34 -21.35 6.19 14.99
N THR A 35 -20.74 6.31 13.80
CA THR A 35 -19.32 6.02 13.60
C THR A 35 -18.47 7.19 14.07
N LYS A 36 -17.58 6.94 15.02
CA LYS A 36 -16.66 7.92 15.60
C LYS A 36 -15.24 7.78 15.05
N LEU A 37 -14.90 6.59 14.57
CA LEU A 37 -13.58 6.27 14.04
C LEU A 37 -13.69 5.39 12.79
N VAL A 38 -12.99 5.77 11.74
CA VAL A 38 -12.64 4.87 10.63
C VAL A 38 -11.21 4.41 10.86
N LEU A 39 -11.03 3.11 11.06
CA LEU A 39 -9.74 2.44 11.22
C LEU A 39 -9.42 1.70 9.92
N GLN A 40 -8.52 2.26 9.11
CA GLN A 40 -8.03 1.60 7.91
C GLN A 40 -6.70 0.91 8.19
N ILE A 41 -6.68 -0.40 8.00
CA ILE A 41 -5.50 -1.24 8.18
C ILE A 41 -5.04 -1.70 6.80
N THR A 42 -3.80 -1.40 6.47
CA THR A 42 -3.12 -1.97 5.31
C THR A 42 -2.02 -2.90 5.82
N VAL A 43 -2.01 -4.14 5.36
CA VAL A 43 -0.89 -5.06 5.60
C VAL A 43 -0.11 -5.17 4.30
N ASP A 44 1.08 -4.59 4.29
CA ASP A 44 1.96 -4.52 3.11
C ASP A 44 2.31 -5.92 2.62
N ALA A 45 2.10 -6.19 1.33
CA ALA A 45 2.32 -7.47 0.66
C ALA A 45 1.47 -8.66 1.17
N LEU A 46 0.34 -8.42 1.85
CA LEU A 46 -0.51 -9.53 2.30
C LEU A 46 -1.30 -10.12 1.12
N ARG A 47 -0.81 -11.24 0.59
CA ARG A 47 -1.56 -12.02 -0.41
C ARG A 47 -2.85 -12.58 0.22
N GLY A 48 -3.96 -12.51 -0.53
CA GLY A 48 -5.30 -12.79 -0.01
C GLY A 48 -5.55 -14.21 0.53
N ASP A 49 -4.70 -15.18 0.20
CA ASP A 49 -4.80 -16.56 0.70
C ASP A 49 -4.05 -16.81 2.03
N LEU A 50 -3.06 -15.95 2.37
CA LEU A 50 -2.17 -16.22 3.51
C LEU A 50 -2.90 -16.33 4.87
N PRO A 51 -3.87 -15.46 5.24
CA PRO A 51 -4.59 -15.64 6.49
C PRO A 51 -5.36 -16.95 6.58
N GLY A 52 -5.93 -17.42 5.46
CA GLY A 52 -6.60 -18.71 5.40
C GLY A 52 -5.64 -19.89 5.41
N ARG A 53 -4.50 -19.75 4.75
CA ARG A 53 -3.45 -20.79 4.67
C ARG A 53 -2.82 -21.08 6.03
N PHE A 54 -2.57 -20.05 6.83
CA PHE A 54 -1.96 -20.13 8.15
C PHE A 54 -2.97 -20.09 9.31
N SER A 55 -4.23 -20.46 9.03
CA SER A 55 -5.33 -20.32 10.00
C SER A 55 -5.17 -21.16 11.27
N ASN A 56 -4.32 -22.19 11.28
CA ASN A 56 -4.07 -23.02 12.47
C ASN A 56 -3.29 -22.26 13.55
N GLU A 57 -2.47 -21.29 13.19
CA GLU A 57 -1.63 -20.49 14.09
C GLU A 57 -2.34 -19.23 14.57
N LEU A 58 -3.53 -18.89 14.00
CA LEU A 58 -4.29 -17.70 14.33
C LEU A 58 -5.14 -17.86 15.59
N GLY A 59 -5.15 -16.81 16.41
CA GLY A 59 -6.07 -16.66 17.53
C GLY A 59 -7.47 -16.18 17.10
N ASP A 60 -8.36 -15.97 18.09
CA ASP A 60 -9.75 -15.57 17.80
C ASP A 60 -9.92 -14.05 17.58
N GLY A 61 -8.95 -13.23 18.02
CA GLY A 61 -9.12 -11.78 18.11
C GLY A 61 -8.58 -10.95 16.94
N GLY A 62 -7.80 -11.55 16.05
CA GLY A 62 -7.15 -10.88 14.91
C GLY A 62 -7.84 -11.15 13.58
N PHE A 63 -7.15 -11.84 12.67
CA PHE A 63 -7.69 -12.18 11.35
C PHE A 63 -8.98 -13.00 11.43
N ARG A 64 -9.07 -13.94 12.39
CA ARG A 64 -10.28 -14.75 12.56
C ARG A 64 -11.48 -13.87 12.92
N TYR A 65 -11.32 -12.91 13.84
CA TYR A 65 -12.36 -11.93 14.14
C TYR A 65 -12.83 -11.20 12.89
N LEU A 66 -11.91 -10.71 12.07
CA LEU A 66 -12.26 -10.00 10.83
C LEU A 66 -13.00 -10.89 9.84
N MET A 67 -12.50 -12.10 9.59
CA MET A 67 -13.09 -13.02 8.60
C MET A 67 -14.45 -13.60 9.02
N GLU A 68 -14.66 -13.83 10.32
CA GLU A 68 -15.87 -14.47 10.83
C GLU A 68 -16.93 -13.48 11.33
N GLN A 69 -16.53 -12.29 11.77
CA GLN A 69 -17.45 -11.26 12.28
C GLN A 69 -17.61 -10.07 11.33
N GLY A 70 -16.84 -10.01 10.28
CA GLY A 70 -16.86 -8.94 9.27
C GLY A 70 -17.53 -9.33 7.96
N ILE A 71 -17.57 -8.38 7.04
CA ILE A 71 -17.90 -8.61 5.63
C ILE A 71 -16.61 -8.91 4.88
N HIS A 72 -16.39 -10.17 4.55
CA HIS A 72 -15.17 -10.66 3.92
C HIS A 72 -15.37 -10.89 2.42
N TYR A 73 -14.67 -10.10 1.59
CA TYR A 73 -14.65 -10.25 0.14
C TYR A 73 -13.51 -11.18 -0.27
N THR A 74 -13.83 -12.36 -0.77
CA THR A 74 -12.86 -13.44 -1.04
C THR A 74 -12.23 -13.39 -2.43
N ALA A 75 -12.58 -12.40 -3.27
CA ALA A 75 -12.10 -12.27 -4.64
C ALA A 75 -11.82 -10.80 -4.99
N ALA A 76 -10.86 -10.19 -4.27
CA ALA A 76 -10.42 -8.83 -4.51
C ALA A 76 -9.09 -8.80 -5.27
N HIS A 77 -9.04 -8.12 -6.41
CA HIS A 77 -7.87 -8.03 -7.26
C HIS A 77 -7.63 -6.62 -7.77
N TYR A 78 -6.37 -6.17 -7.71
CA TYR A 78 -5.94 -4.99 -8.45
C TYR A 78 -6.03 -5.20 -9.96
N GLN A 79 -6.30 -4.12 -10.69
CA GLN A 79 -6.44 -4.13 -12.15
C GLN A 79 -5.35 -3.33 -12.87
N HIS A 80 -4.33 -2.87 -12.16
CA HIS A 80 -3.14 -2.24 -12.74
C HIS A 80 -1.98 -3.24 -12.82
N ALA A 81 -1.00 -2.95 -13.66
CA ALA A 81 0.06 -3.91 -13.98
C ALA A 81 1.28 -3.82 -13.05
N ASN A 82 1.51 -2.69 -12.37
CA ASN A 82 2.60 -2.54 -11.39
C ASN A 82 2.06 -2.51 -9.97
N THR A 83 2.34 -3.53 -9.21
CA THR A 83 1.85 -3.76 -7.84
C THR A 83 2.95 -3.47 -6.82
N GLU A 84 3.42 -2.22 -6.80
CA GLU A 84 4.39 -1.72 -5.81
C GLU A 84 3.71 -0.97 -4.66
N THR A 85 4.43 -0.81 -3.55
CA THR A 85 3.92 -0.24 -2.29
C THR A 85 3.18 1.09 -2.49
N ILE A 86 3.82 2.11 -3.09
CA ILE A 86 3.18 3.43 -3.27
C ILE A 86 1.96 3.35 -4.19
N VAL A 87 2.03 2.47 -5.19
CA VAL A 87 0.97 2.28 -6.18
C VAL A 87 -0.29 1.75 -5.50
N GLY A 88 -0.15 0.68 -4.71
CA GLY A 88 -1.26 0.07 -3.99
C GLY A 88 -1.82 0.97 -2.88
N HIS A 89 -0.96 1.54 -2.03
CA HIS A 89 -1.39 2.45 -0.95
C HIS A 89 -2.16 3.66 -1.49
N THR A 90 -1.65 4.28 -2.58
CA THR A 90 -2.36 5.41 -3.18
C THR A 90 -3.66 4.98 -3.84
N SER A 91 -3.71 3.78 -4.43
CA SER A 91 -4.95 3.21 -4.97
C SER A 91 -6.00 2.98 -3.87
N LEU A 92 -5.59 2.48 -2.69
CA LEU A 92 -6.48 2.34 -1.51
C LEU A 92 -7.00 3.68 -1.01
N ALA A 93 -6.12 4.70 -0.97
CA ALA A 93 -6.47 6.03 -0.48
C ALA A 93 -7.40 6.80 -1.43
N THR A 94 -7.28 6.59 -2.75
CA THR A 94 -7.96 7.39 -3.77
C THR A 94 -9.11 6.67 -4.48
N GLY A 95 -9.15 5.33 -4.40
CA GLY A 95 -10.14 4.52 -5.14
C GLY A 95 -9.95 4.58 -6.65
N THR A 96 -8.72 4.80 -7.14
CA THR A 96 -8.44 4.89 -8.58
C THR A 96 -7.13 4.18 -8.97
N VAL A 97 -6.82 4.24 -10.26
CA VAL A 97 -5.66 3.58 -10.87
C VAL A 97 -4.43 4.51 -10.93
N PRO A 98 -3.22 3.96 -11.04
CA PRO A 98 -1.96 4.72 -11.11
C PRO A 98 -1.93 5.81 -12.18
N ALA A 99 -2.49 5.55 -13.35
CA ALA A 99 -2.60 6.53 -14.43
C ALA A 99 -3.37 7.80 -14.04
N ALA A 100 -4.29 7.71 -13.07
CA ALA A 100 -5.09 8.82 -12.58
C ALA A 100 -4.51 9.46 -11.31
N HIS A 101 -4.09 8.65 -10.32
CA HIS A 101 -3.52 9.21 -9.09
C HIS A 101 -2.03 9.56 -9.20
N GLY A 102 -1.36 9.16 -10.29
CA GLY A 102 0.00 9.60 -10.61
C GLY A 102 1.13 8.75 -10.02
N MET A 103 0.89 7.91 -9.05
CA MET A 103 1.91 7.04 -8.46
C MET A 103 2.05 5.77 -9.29
N VAL A 104 2.92 5.82 -10.31
CA VAL A 104 3.08 4.75 -11.31
C VAL A 104 4.10 3.69 -10.90
N ALA A 105 5.01 4.02 -9.97
CA ALA A 105 6.04 3.16 -9.40
C ALA A 105 6.58 3.77 -8.09
N ASN A 106 7.34 2.99 -7.31
CA ASN A 106 8.06 3.52 -6.14
C ASN A 106 9.12 4.56 -6.52
N VAL A 107 9.66 4.45 -7.72
CA VAL A 107 10.64 5.37 -8.30
C VAL A 107 10.37 5.48 -9.81
N TRP A 108 10.50 6.67 -10.36
CA TRP A 108 10.47 6.88 -11.83
C TRP A 108 11.59 7.81 -12.27
N PHE A 109 11.99 7.73 -13.54
CA PHE A 109 12.97 8.66 -14.08
C PHE A 109 12.29 9.98 -14.44
N ASP A 110 12.72 11.06 -13.79
CA ASP A 110 12.27 12.42 -14.07
C ASP A 110 13.19 13.05 -15.13
N ARG A 111 12.64 13.30 -16.32
CA ARG A 111 13.41 13.82 -17.44
C ARG A 111 13.78 15.29 -17.31
N GLU A 112 13.07 16.06 -16.45
CA GLU A 112 13.40 17.46 -16.19
C GLU A 112 14.58 17.57 -15.22
N GLN A 113 14.68 16.64 -14.27
CA GLN A 113 15.75 16.57 -13.28
C GLN A 113 16.89 15.62 -13.68
N ASP A 114 16.72 14.87 -14.77
CA ASP A 114 17.69 13.89 -15.30
C ASP A 114 18.16 12.88 -14.23
N ARG A 115 17.20 12.32 -13.49
CA ARG A 115 17.47 11.35 -12.41
C ARG A 115 16.26 10.52 -12.05
N LEU A 116 16.52 9.44 -11.32
CA LEU A 116 15.47 8.72 -10.61
C LEU A 116 14.92 9.59 -9.47
N LEU A 117 13.60 9.71 -9.40
CA LEU A 117 12.85 10.45 -8.39
C LEU A 117 12.11 9.49 -7.47
N TYR A 118 12.32 9.63 -6.16
CA TYR A 118 11.53 8.91 -5.17
C TYR A 118 10.12 9.52 -5.06
N ASN A 119 9.10 8.69 -5.05
CA ASN A 119 7.70 9.06 -5.25
C ASN A 119 7.14 10.20 -4.38
N ILE A 120 7.54 10.29 -3.10
CA ILE A 120 7.08 11.31 -2.14
C ILE A 120 8.18 12.30 -1.75
N GLU A 121 9.34 12.24 -2.43
CA GLU A 121 10.41 13.22 -2.24
C GLU A 121 9.92 14.62 -2.59
N ASP A 122 10.23 15.60 -1.72
CA ASP A 122 9.85 16.97 -1.93
C ASP A 122 10.90 17.93 -1.35
N HIS A 123 11.55 18.68 -2.22
CA HIS A 123 12.64 19.62 -1.86
C HIS A 123 12.16 20.87 -1.10
N ASP A 124 10.87 21.16 -1.12
CA ASP A 124 10.30 22.33 -0.41
C ASP A 124 10.14 22.06 1.09
N TYR A 125 10.33 20.82 1.51
CA TYR A 125 10.17 20.36 2.89
C TYR A 125 11.42 19.67 3.42
N HIS A 126 11.42 19.38 4.73
CA HIS A 126 12.50 18.65 5.42
C HIS A 126 11.93 17.85 6.60
N LEU A 127 12.67 16.86 7.07
CA LEU A 127 12.33 16.15 8.30
C LEU A 127 12.49 17.04 9.52
N LEU A 128 11.66 16.85 10.54
CA LEU A 128 11.78 17.60 11.79
C LEU A 128 12.95 17.10 12.65
N THR A 129 13.35 15.83 12.52
CA THR A 129 14.51 15.25 13.21
C THR A 129 15.73 15.31 12.30
N VAL A 130 16.73 16.06 12.70
CA VAL A 130 18.00 16.16 11.96
C VAL A 130 18.72 14.82 11.98
N GLY A 131 19.14 14.34 10.82
CA GLY A 131 19.86 13.08 10.67
C GLY A 131 18.96 11.84 10.64
N ALA A 132 17.63 12.02 10.60
CA ALA A 132 16.67 10.92 10.49
C ALA A 132 16.39 10.50 9.04
N ASP A 133 17.01 11.15 8.06
CA ASP A 133 16.88 10.78 6.65
C ASP A 133 17.56 9.46 6.33
N VAL A 134 17.26 8.95 5.16
CA VAL A 134 17.82 7.72 4.61
C VAL A 134 19.35 7.76 4.63
N ASP A 135 19.97 6.89 5.42
CA ASP A 135 21.40 6.65 5.31
C ASP A 135 21.69 5.75 4.11
N ALA A 136 22.00 6.35 2.97
CA ALA A 136 22.22 5.64 1.71
C ALA A 136 23.31 4.53 1.78
N LYS A 137 24.17 4.54 2.80
CA LYS A 137 25.19 3.50 3.00
C LYS A 137 24.65 2.26 3.73
N ASN A 138 23.57 2.44 4.49
CA ASN A 138 23.01 1.42 5.37
C ASN A 138 21.58 1.03 4.95
N GLU A 139 20.93 1.84 4.10
CA GLU A 139 19.59 1.55 3.59
C GLU A 139 19.63 0.38 2.60
N ILE A 140 18.78 -0.60 2.84
CA ILE A 140 18.65 -1.80 2.00
C ILE A 140 17.57 -1.64 0.92
N ASP A 141 16.58 -0.76 1.13
CA ASP A 141 15.53 -0.47 0.17
C ASP A 141 16.08 0.43 -0.94
N PRO A 142 16.27 -0.07 -2.18
CA PRO A 142 16.85 0.71 -3.27
C PRO A 142 15.95 1.88 -3.66
N THR A 143 14.65 1.79 -3.40
CA THR A 143 13.70 2.86 -3.74
C THR A 143 13.88 4.06 -2.82
N GLN A 144 14.08 3.86 -1.53
CA GLN A 144 14.39 4.94 -0.58
C GLN A 144 15.77 5.55 -0.84
N ARG A 145 16.76 4.76 -1.29
CA ARG A 145 18.09 5.30 -1.67
C ARG A 145 18.06 6.24 -2.87
N ALA A 146 17.01 6.18 -3.69
CA ALA A 146 16.85 7.09 -4.83
C ALA A 146 16.57 8.54 -4.38
N ALA A 147 16.04 8.76 -3.17
CA ALA A 147 15.77 10.08 -2.62
C ALA A 147 17.06 10.91 -2.48
N LYS A 148 16.98 12.19 -2.87
CA LYS A 148 18.08 13.18 -2.79
C LYS A 148 17.79 14.30 -1.81
N ALA A 149 16.53 14.44 -1.36
CA ALA A 149 16.11 15.34 -0.29
C ALA A 149 15.47 14.53 0.84
N ASP A 150 15.55 15.06 2.04
CA ASP A 150 14.95 14.47 3.25
C ASP A 150 13.46 14.82 3.39
N GLY A 151 12.96 15.84 2.67
CA GLY A 151 11.56 16.24 2.69
C GLY A 151 10.64 15.21 2.07
N ARG A 152 9.47 15.03 2.68
CA ARG A 152 8.40 14.12 2.24
C ARG A 152 7.07 14.85 2.24
N SER A 153 6.31 14.72 1.14
CA SER A 153 4.96 15.26 1.02
C SER A 153 4.09 14.42 0.08
N PRO A 154 2.76 14.57 0.09
CA PRO A 154 1.85 13.93 -0.86
C PRO A 154 1.73 14.70 -2.20
N ASN A 155 2.50 15.75 -2.45
CA ASN A 155 2.32 16.67 -3.59
C ASN A 155 2.36 15.96 -4.96
N ASN A 156 3.00 14.80 -5.05
CA ASN A 156 3.02 14.01 -6.27
C ASN A 156 1.74 13.17 -6.51
N ILE A 157 0.83 13.10 -5.54
CA ILE A 157 -0.48 12.45 -5.69
C ILE A 157 -1.42 13.40 -6.43
N LEU A 158 -1.93 13.00 -7.59
CA LEU A 158 -2.71 13.85 -8.50
C LEU A 158 -4.23 13.81 -8.26
N SER A 159 -4.70 13.01 -7.31
CA SER A 159 -6.11 12.87 -6.93
C SER A 159 -6.27 13.20 -5.46
N SER A 160 -7.44 13.73 -5.05
CA SER A 160 -7.77 13.77 -3.63
C SER A 160 -7.88 12.33 -3.09
N THR A 161 -7.58 12.17 -1.81
CA THR A 161 -7.74 10.93 -1.06
C THR A 161 -9.05 10.91 -0.30
N PHE A 162 -9.46 9.76 0.24
CA PHE A 162 -10.59 9.67 1.16
C PHE A 162 -10.40 10.57 2.39
N SER A 163 -9.19 10.62 2.93
CA SER A 163 -8.82 11.49 4.06
C SER A 163 -8.97 12.98 3.72
N ASP A 164 -8.62 13.41 2.50
CA ASP A 164 -8.82 14.77 2.03
C ASP A 164 -10.32 15.15 1.97
N GLU A 165 -11.13 14.25 1.41
CA GLU A 165 -12.57 14.50 1.31
C GLU A 165 -13.25 14.52 2.69
N MET A 166 -12.78 13.71 3.65
CA MET A 166 -13.21 13.82 5.05
C MET A 166 -12.86 15.18 5.64
N ALA A 167 -11.63 15.64 5.47
CA ALA A 167 -11.19 16.95 5.97
C ALA A 167 -12.05 18.09 5.41
N ILE A 168 -12.37 18.05 4.13
CA ILE A 168 -13.25 19.03 3.47
C ILE A 168 -14.68 18.94 4.02
N HIS A 169 -15.26 17.73 4.06
CA HIS A 169 -16.66 17.54 4.49
C HIS A 169 -16.91 18.00 5.92
N PHE A 170 -16.02 17.65 6.83
CA PHE A 170 -16.12 18.00 8.24
C PHE A 170 -15.45 19.35 8.58
N ALA A 171 -15.05 20.13 7.55
CA ALA A 171 -14.44 21.46 7.68
C ALA A 171 -13.21 21.46 8.62
N GLY A 172 -12.34 20.49 8.49
CA GLY A 172 -11.11 20.32 9.27
C GLY A 172 -11.32 19.89 10.72
N ARG A 173 -12.53 19.46 11.11
CA ARG A 173 -12.81 18.97 12.47
C ARG A 173 -12.45 17.51 12.67
N SER A 174 -12.43 16.71 11.61
CA SER A 174 -11.93 15.34 11.66
C SER A 174 -10.44 15.32 11.92
N LYS A 175 -10.01 14.50 12.86
CA LYS A 175 -8.60 14.24 13.12
C LYS A 175 -8.17 13.09 12.23
N ILE A 176 -7.16 13.32 11.41
CA ILE A 176 -6.76 12.44 10.32
C ILE A 176 -5.29 12.10 10.47
N PHE A 177 -4.98 10.83 10.68
CA PHE A 177 -3.62 10.35 10.92
C PHE A 177 -3.32 9.06 10.17
N ALA A 178 -2.06 8.93 9.75
CA ALA A 178 -1.53 7.68 9.21
C ALA A 178 -0.15 7.37 9.81
N VAL A 179 0.09 6.08 10.09
CA VAL A 179 1.31 5.58 10.73
C VAL A 179 1.79 4.33 9.99
N SER A 180 3.11 4.24 9.74
CA SER A 180 3.74 3.05 9.16
C SER A 180 5.24 3.03 9.48
N VAL A 181 5.91 1.89 9.31
CA VAL A 181 7.39 1.88 9.23
C VAL A 181 7.89 2.45 7.90
N LYS A 182 7.08 2.44 6.83
CA LYS A 182 7.42 3.02 5.52
C LYS A 182 6.81 4.42 5.37
N ASP A 183 7.64 5.40 5.00
CA ASP A 183 7.21 6.78 4.75
C ASP A 183 6.11 6.89 3.68
N ARG A 184 6.30 6.24 2.53
CA ARG A 184 5.37 6.25 1.40
C ARG A 184 3.98 5.70 1.74
N SER A 185 3.92 4.71 2.62
CA SER A 185 2.66 4.13 3.09
C SER A 185 1.87 5.11 3.95
N ALA A 186 2.54 5.73 4.93
CA ALA A 186 1.92 6.72 5.81
C ALA A 186 1.48 7.99 5.04
N VAL A 187 2.35 8.51 4.16
CA VAL A 187 2.07 9.73 3.37
C VAL A 187 0.86 9.53 2.45
N SER A 188 0.76 8.38 1.76
CA SER A 188 -0.37 8.10 0.85
C SER A 188 -1.70 8.07 1.58
N LEU A 189 -1.76 7.40 2.74
CA LEU A 189 -3.00 7.23 3.50
C LEU A 189 -3.41 8.51 4.24
N ALA A 190 -2.45 9.31 4.70
CA ALA A 190 -2.72 10.62 5.28
C ALA A 190 -3.27 11.61 4.25
N GLY A 191 -2.88 11.48 2.99
CA GLY A 191 -3.23 12.41 1.93
C GLY A 191 -2.67 13.82 2.15
N HIS A 192 -3.30 14.81 1.50
CA HIS A 192 -2.84 16.20 1.55
C HIS A 192 -3.27 16.93 2.83
N ALA A 193 -4.35 16.52 3.46
CA ALA A 193 -4.95 17.21 4.60
C ALA A 193 -4.72 16.54 5.96
N GLY A 194 -4.26 15.26 5.98
CA GLY A 194 -4.00 14.51 7.20
C GLY A 194 -2.61 14.78 7.79
N LYS A 195 -2.20 13.91 8.70
CA LYS A 195 -0.89 13.88 9.35
C LYS A 195 -0.27 12.50 9.22
N ALA A 196 1.00 12.43 8.81
CA ALA A 196 1.72 11.18 8.63
C ALA A 196 2.92 11.08 9.56
N PHE A 197 3.14 9.88 10.11
CA PHE A 197 4.33 9.52 10.86
C PHE A 197 4.89 8.20 10.35
N TRP A 198 6.20 8.09 10.28
CA TRP A 198 6.88 6.87 9.84
C TRP A 198 8.16 6.62 10.63
N PHE A 199 8.59 5.36 10.66
CA PHE A 199 9.77 4.97 11.40
C PHE A 199 11.04 5.28 10.61
N SER A 200 11.97 6.01 11.21
CA SER A 200 13.30 6.24 10.66
C SER A 200 14.26 5.14 11.09
N LYS A 201 14.78 4.39 10.13
CA LYS A 201 15.85 3.41 10.40
C LYS A 201 17.16 4.06 10.82
N ALA A 202 17.39 5.32 10.45
CA ALA A 202 18.59 6.06 10.81
C ALA A 202 18.59 6.50 12.28
N SER A 203 17.46 6.95 12.82
CA SER A 203 17.35 7.45 14.20
C SER A 203 16.69 6.47 15.18
N GLY A 204 15.95 5.48 14.70
CA GLY A 204 15.14 4.59 15.55
C GLY A 204 13.88 5.24 16.13
N GLU A 205 13.44 6.35 15.57
CA GLU A 205 12.32 7.18 15.99
C GLU A 205 11.17 7.15 14.99
N PHE A 206 9.96 7.47 15.44
CA PHE A 206 8.90 7.91 14.52
C PHE A 206 9.07 9.38 14.19
N VAL A 207 9.11 9.68 12.91
CA VAL A 207 9.40 11.00 12.37
C VAL A 207 8.29 11.49 11.45
N THR A 208 8.34 12.79 11.14
CA THR A 208 7.48 13.45 10.15
C THR A 208 8.23 14.60 9.47
N SER A 209 7.67 15.14 8.39
CA SER A 209 8.20 16.32 7.71
C SER A 209 7.49 17.61 8.13
N ASN A 210 8.13 18.74 7.82
CA ASN A 210 7.53 20.06 8.06
C ASN A 210 6.37 20.40 7.11
N TYR A 211 6.02 19.49 6.17
CA TYR A 211 4.74 19.54 5.47
C TYR A 211 3.58 19.35 6.44
N TYR A 212 3.71 18.41 7.37
CA TYR A 212 2.66 18.03 8.31
C TYR A 212 2.67 18.85 9.60
N TYR A 213 3.85 19.22 10.11
CA TYR A 213 4.01 19.93 11.38
C TYR A 213 5.19 20.89 11.33
N HIS A 214 5.05 22.06 11.95
CA HIS A 214 6.19 22.97 12.15
C HIS A 214 7.12 22.50 13.28
N GLN A 215 6.59 21.79 14.24
CA GLN A 215 7.30 21.14 15.36
C GLN A 215 6.52 19.93 15.82
N TYR A 216 7.21 18.94 16.39
CA TYR A 216 6.53 17.78 16.96
C TYR A 216 5.53 18.15 18.04
N PRO A 217 4.36 17.49 18.10
CA PRO A 217 3.57 17.44 19.33
C PRO A 217 4.39 16.88 20.49
N ASP A 218 4.12 17.36 21.73
CA ASP A 218 4.89 16.94 22.91
C ASP A 218 4.89 15.43 23.11
N TRP A 219 3.76 14.78 22.86
CA TRP A 219 3.64 13.33 23.02
C TRP A 219 4.54 12.54 22.06
N VAL A 220 4.85 13.07 20.86
CA VAL A 220 5.81 12.44 19.93
C VAL A 220 7.22 12.52 20.50
N ASN A 221 7.61 13.70 21.01
CA ASN A 221 8.91 13.87 21.68
C ASN A 221 9.03 12.94 22.90
N GLU A 222 7.97 12.81 23.69
CA GLU A 222 7.93 11.91 24.86
C GLU A 222 8.02 10.44 24.44
N TRP A 223 7.38 10.05 23.35
CA TRP A 223 7.46 8.68 22.83
C TRP A 223 8.87 8.37 22.33
N ASN A 224 9.45 9.23 21.50
CA ASN A 224 10.80 9.08 20.95
C ASN A 224 11.87 9.08 22.07
N ALA A 225 11.71 9.94 23.07
CA ALA A 225 12.65 10.02 24.22
C ALA A 225 12.69 8.74 25.09
N ARG A 226 11.71 7.84 24.96
CA ARG A 226 11.73 6.52 25.62
C ARG A 226 12.62 5.50 24.86
N GLU A 227 13.03 5.83 23.64
CA GLU A 227 13.83 4.96 22.77
C GLU A 227 13.27 3.53 22.66
N PRO A 228 11.97 3.32 22.31
CA PRO A 228 11.34 2.01 22.43
C PRO A 228 11.97 0.94 21.53
N ALA A 229 12.62 1.32 20.43
CA ALA A 229 13.40 0.41 19.60
C ALA A 229 14.51 -0.29 20.39
N THR A 230 15.15 0.40 21.36
CA THR A 230 16.24 -0.17 22.17
C THR A 230 15.78 -1.31 23.09
N ALA A 231 14.47 -1.43 23.34
CA ALA A 231 13.92 -2.55 24.09
C ALA A 231 14.12 -3.92 23.42
N TYR A 232 14.43 -3.92 22.14
CA TYR A 232 14.75 -5.13 21.35
C TYR A 232 16.24 -5.47 21.31
N ALA A 233 17.12 -4.59 21.81
CA ALA A 233 18.56 -4.84 21.83
C ALA A 233 18.90 -6.13 22.60
N ASP A 234 19.86 -6.89 22.07
CA ASP A 234 20.31 -8.20 22.59
C ASP A 234 19.18 -9.27 22.66
N LYS A 235 18.05 -9.04 21.98
CA LYS A 235 16.96 -10.01 21.80
C LYS A 235 16.98 -10.60 20.40
N SER A 236 16.10 -11.58 20.19
CA SER A 236 15.92 -12.24 18.90
C SER A 236 14.44 -12.44 18.62
N TRP A 237 14.08 -12.45 17.34
CA TRP A 237 12.84 -13.01 16.89
C TRP A 237 12.94 -14.53 17.00
N THR A 238 12.11 -15.12 17.85
CA THR A 238 12.00 -16.57 18.09
C THR A 238 10.61 -17.03 17.65
N LEU A 239 10.45 -18.28 17.31
CA LEU A 239 9.14 -18.84 16.98
C LEU A 239 8.13 -18.61 18.12
N MET A 240 6.90 -18.25 17.77
CA MET A 240 5.80 -18.02 18.69
C MET A 240 5.21 -19.34 19.23
N HIS A 241 5.18 -20.37 18.38
CA HIS A 241 4.67 -21.69 18.67
C HIS A 241 5.79 -22.74 18.59
N PRO A 242 5.60 -23.97 19.11
CA PRO A 242 6.52 -25.07 18.83
C PRO A 242 6.68 -25.30 17.34
N GLN A 243 7.91 -25.41 16.86
CA GLN A 243 8.27 -25.51 15.43
C GLN A 243 7.46 -26.58 14.67
N ALA A 244 7.18 -27.71 15.30
CA ALA A 244 6.39 -28.79 14.69
C ALA A 244 4.89 -28.46 14.45
N GLN A 245 4.40 -27.31 14.92
CA GLN A 245 3.04 -26.84 14.65
C GLN A 245 2.93 -26.07 13.34
N TYR A 246 4.04 -25.50 12.88
CA TYR A 246 4.08 -24.73 11.64
C TYR A 246 4.04 -25.62 10.40
N LEU A 247 3.36 -25.14 9.36
CA LEU A 247 3.32 -25.80 8.06
C LEU A 247 4.71 -25.96 7.46
N PHE A 248 5.57 -24.95 7.67
CA PHE A 248 6.96 -24.91 7.19
C PHE A 248 7.98 -25.24 8.29
N GLY A 249 7.57 -25.83 9.40
CA GLY A 249 8.44 -26.11 10.54
C GLY A 249 9.67 -26.96 10.24
N ASP A 250 9.60 -27.84 9.25
CA ASP A 250 10.72 -28.69 8.80
C ASP A 250 11.61 -28.00 7.73
N ALA A 251 11.37 -26.71 7.44
CA ALA A 251 11.94 -26.00 6.29
C ALA A 251 12.60 -24.64 6.67
N ASP A 252 13.26 -24.57 7.81
CA ASP A 252 13.88 -23.37 8.39
C ASP A 252 15.18 -22.93 7.68
N ASP A 253 15.90 -23.82 6.98
CA ASP A 253 17.17 -23.51 6.30
C ASP A 253 17.06 -23.77 4.81
N ARG A 254 16.69 -22.75 4.04
CA ARG A 254 16.56 -22.81 2.59
C ARG A 254 17.65 -21.96 1.93
N ASP A 255 18.42 -22.53 1.01
CA ASP A 255 19.55 -21.87 0.36
C ASP A 255 19.14 -20.75 -0.60
N TYR A 256 17.87 -20.71 -1.02
CA TYR A 256 17.28 -19.65 -1.83
C TYR A 256 16.73 -18.47 -1.00
N GLU A 257 16.71 -18.55 0.32
CA GLU A 257 16.35 -17.45 1.20
C GLU A 257 17.53 -16.49 1.39
N THR A 258 17.22 -15.25 1.71
CA THR A 258 18.25 -14.22 1.88
C THR A 258 18.94 -14.35 3.22
N ASP A 259 20.25 -14.58 3.21
CA ASP A 259 21.10 -14.53 4.42
C ASP A 259 21.45 -13.07 4.75
N PHE A 260 20.57 -12.41 5.51
CA PHE A 260 20.78 -11.00 5.86
C PHE A 260 21.83 -10.85 6.98
N PRO A 261 22.81 -9.90 6.87
CA PRO A 261 23.91 -9.76 7.81
C PRO A 261 23.52 -9.67 9.28
N GLY A 262 23.94 -10.66 10.07
CA GLY A 262 23.69 -10.76 11.50
C GLY A 262 22.25 -11.09 11.89
N PHE A 263 21.39 -11.33 10.92
CA PHE A 263 20.01 -11.79 11.11
C PHE A 263 19.90 -13.27 10.72
N GLY A 264 20.58 -13.64 9.63
CA GLY A 264 20.57 -15.01 9.11
C GLY A 264 19.28 -15.36 8.39
N ARG A 265 19.14 -16.65 8.03
CA ARG A 265 17.97 -17.22 7.39
C ARG A 265 17.34 -18.37 8.19
N THR A 266 17.71 -18.51 9.46
CA THR A 266 17.18 -19.54 10.36
C THR A 266 16.86 -18.95 11.72
N PHE A 267 15.82 -19.46 12.35
CA PHE A 267 15.50 -19.09 13.73
C PHE A 267 16.55 -19.57 14.72
N PRO A 268 16.86 -18.75 15.77
CA PRO A 268 16.33 -17.42 16.08
C PRO A 268 17.05 -16.30 15.33
N HIS A 269 16.32 -15.31 14.81
CA HIS A 269 16.90 -14.15 14.14
C HIS A 269 17.30 -13.07 15.15
N ALA A 270 18.59 -12.83 15.32
CA ALA A 270 19.10 -11.87 16.30
C ALA A 270 18.89 -10.42 15.84
N TYR A 271 18.35 -9.57 16.72
CA TYR A 271 18.28 -8.12 16.45
C TYR A 271 19.66 -7.45 16.59
N GLY A 272 20.53 -7.99 17.45
CA GLY A 272 21.85 -7.44 17.73
C GLY A 272 21.80 -6.35 18.80
N LYS A 273 22.88 -5.58 18.90
CA LYS A 273 22.98 -4.47 19.85
C LYS A 273 22.37 -3.20 19.28
N ALA A 274 21.96 -2.27 20.15
CA ALA A 274 21.35 -1.00 19.73
C ALA A 274 22.28 -0.13 18.85
N ASP A 275 23.61 -0.30 18.97
CA ASP A 275 24.61 0.41 18.16
C ASP A 275 25.09 -0.38 16.93
N ASP A 276 24.53 -1.55 16.66
CA ASP A 276 24.84 -2.32 15.45
C ASP A 276 24.31 -1.59 14.20
N LYS A 277 25.09 -1.66 13.14
CA LYS A 277 24.80 -1.01 11.84
C LYS A 277 23.38 -1.24 11.32
N TYR A 278 22.85 -2.44 11.49
CA TYR A 278 21.55 -2.86 10.95
C TYR A 278 20.52 -3.16 12.06
N PHE A 279 20.73 -2.67 13.27
CA PHE A 279 19.81 -2.93 14.38
C PHE A 279 18.37 -2.55 14.05
N THR A 280 18.14 -1.28 13.72
CA THR A 280 16.80 -0.76 13.36
C THR A 280 16.25 -1.39 12.09
N THR A 281 17.10 -1.67 11.11
CA THR A 281 16.73 -2.41 9.90
C THR A 281 16.18 -3.80 10.25
N ARG A 282 16.87 -4.57 11.11
CA ARG A 282 16.40 -5.90 11.54
C ARG A 282 15.06 -5.86 12.26
N LEU A 283 14.76 -4.77 12.97
CA LEU A 283 13.43 -4.59 13.54
C LEU A 283 12.34 -4.48 12.46
N THR A 284 12.59 -3.73 11.40
CA THR A 284 11.63 -3.61 10.29
C THR A 284 11.51 -4.88 9.45
N LEU A 285 12.54 -5.74 9.43
CA LEU A 285 12.56 -7.05 8.76
C LEU A 285 11.88 -8.16 9.59
N SER A 286 11.14 -7.82 10.63
CA SER A 286 10.58 -8.74 11.60
C SER A 286 9.27 -8.19 12.19
N PRO A 287 8.51 -8.98 12.95
CA PRO A 287 7.31 -8.51 13.65
C PRO A 287 7.52 -7.29 14.56
N ALA A 288 8.76 -7.03 15.00
CA ALA A 288 9.08 -5.88 15.86
C ALA A 288 8.73 -4.53 15.21
N GLY A 289 8.83 -4.41 13.87
CA GLY A 289 8.43 -3.20 13.16
C GLY A 289 6.93 -2.92 13.30
N ASP A 290 6.10 -3.94 13.19
CA ASP A 290 4.65 -3.84 13.36
C ASP A 290 4.26 -3.61 14.82
N GLU A 291 4.95 -4.22 15.78
CA GLU A 291 4.76 -3.99 17.22
C GLU A 291 5.08 -2.53 17.60
N LEU A 292 6.17 -1.96 17.09
CA LEU A 292 6.54 -0.54 17.29
C LEU A 292 5.50 0.38 16.65
N THR A 293 5.03 0.05 15.44
CA THR A 293 3.97 0.81 14.75
C THR A 293 2.69 0.83 15.57
N LEU A 294 2.29 -0.31 16.14
CA LEU A 294 1.12 -0.41 17.01
C LEU A 294 1.27 0.42 18.29
N ASP A 295 2.43 0.35 18.98
CA ASP A 295 2.67 1.11 20.21
C ASP A 295 2.60 2.62 19.97
N PHE A 296 3.18 3.09 18.86
CA PHE A 296 3.08 4.49 18.45
C PHE A 296 1.63 4.87 18.11
N ALA A 297 0.91 4.05 17.33
CA ALA A 297 -0.48 4.31 16.96
C ALA A 297 -1.44 4.35 18.16
N LYS A 298 -1.23 3.50 19.17
CA LYS A 298 -1.99 3.54 20.43
C LYS A 298 -1.74 4.84 21.20
N THR A 299 -0.48 5.25 21.30
CA THR A 299 -0.11 6.52 21.95
C THR A 299 -0.74 7.71 21.22
N LEU A 300 -0.67 7.73 19.88
CA LEU A 300 -1.31 8.73 19.03
C LEU A 300 -2.82 8.81 19.29
N LEU A 301 -3.52 7.68 19.27
CA LEU A 301 -4.98 7.64 19.46
C LEU A 301 -5.41 8.29 20.78
N ILE A 302 -4.70 7.99 21.86
CA ILE A 302 -4.98 8.58 23.19
C ILE A 302 -4.63 10.06 23.20
N SER A 303 -3.43 10.43 22.75
CA SER A 303 -2.92 11.79 22.85
C SER A 303 -3.73 12.77 22.01
N GLU A 304 -4.16 12.36 20.82
CA GLU A 304 -4.99 13.14 19.91
C GLU A 304 -6.50 12.98 20.18
N GLN A 305 -6.88 12.10 21.12
CA GLN A 305 -8.27 11.85 21.50
C GLN A 305 -9.13 11.43 20.30
N LEU A 306 -8.67 10.47 19.50
CA LEU A 306 -9.41 9.99 18.33
C LEU A 306 -10.68 9.26 18.75
N GLY A 307 -11.79 9.53 18.05
CA GLY A 307 -13.10 8.92 18.29
C GLY A 307 -13.78 9.36 19.59
N GLN A 308 -13.35 10.48 20.22
CA GLN A 308 -13.90 10.93 21.51
C GLN A 308 -15.03 11.96 21.35
N ASP A 309 -15.29 12.46 20.15
CA ASP A 309 -16.40 13.35 19.87
C ASP A 309 -17.37 12.77 18.82
N ASP A 310 -18.32 13.58 18.32
CA ASP A 310 -19.34 13.15 17.37
C ASP A 310 -18.93 13.35 15.91
N VAL A 311 -17.71 13.85 15.65
CA VAL A 311 -17.14 13.98 14.30
C VAL A 311 -16.29 12.75 14.01
N PRO A 312 -16.57 11.99 12.94
CA PRO A 312 -15.73 10.85 12.61
C PRO A 312 -14.28 11.22 12.38
N ASP A 313 -13.37 10.52 13.05
CA ASP A 313 -11.93 10.62 12.86
C ASP A 313 -11.43 9.49 11.95
N TYR A 314 -10.21 9.62 11.44
CA TYR A 314 -9.58 8.62 10.58
C TYR A 314 -8.19 8.27 11.10
N LEU A 315 -7.96 6.99 11.34
CA LEU A 315 -6.66 6.43 11.65
C LEU A 315 -6.32 5.35 10.62
N ALA A 316 -5.26 5.59 9.85
CA ALA A 316 -4.70 4.58 8.97
C ALA A 316 -3.43 4.00 9.60
N ILE A 317 -3.33 2.68 9.64
CA ILE A 317 -2.13 1.96 10.10
C ILE A 317 -1.69 1.03 8.98
N SER A 318 -0.45 1.19 8.50
CA SER A 318 0.14 0.25 7.55
C SER A 318 1.20 -0.57 8.28
N PHE A 319 0.91 -1.86 8.47
CA PHE A 319 1.83 -2.86 8.98
C PHE A 319 2.67 -3.38 7.81
N SER A 320 3.95 -3.04 7.78
CA SER A 320 4.78 -3.26 6.60
C SER A 320 5.90 -4.29 6.80
N SER A 321 5.98 -4.94 7.96
CA SER A 321 6.98 -5.99 8.20
C SER A 321 6.75 -7.21 7.29
N THR A 322 5.50 -7.53 6.96
CA THR A 322 5.15 -8.67 6.10
C THR A 322 5.80 -8.59 4.72
N ASP A 323 5.89 -7.39 4.14
CA ASP A 323 6.57 -7.17 2.86
C ASP A 323 8.07 -7.45 2.95
N TYR A 324 8.73 -6.89 3.95
CA TYR A 324 10.17 -7.14 4.14
C TYR A 324 10.48 -8.61 4.43
N VAL A 325 9.66 -9.29 5.25
CA VAL A 325 9.80 -10.73 5.51
C VAL A 325 9.61 -11.50 4.19
N GLY A 326 8.60 -11.14 3.39
CA GLY A 326 8.36 -11.73 2.07
C GLY A 326 9.53 -11.56 1.11
N HIS A 327 10.19 -10.40 1.10
CA HIS A 327 11.39 -10.17 0.28
C HIS A 327 12.56 -11.07 0.68
N LEU A 328 12.76 -11.33 1.98
CA LEU A 328 13.89 -12.11 2.45
C LEU A 328 13.65 -13.61 2.37
N PHE A 329 12.43 -14.07 2.66
CA PHE A 329 12.13 -15.49 2.88
C PHE A 329 11.07 -16.04 1.93
N GLY A 330 10.24 -15.17 1.33
CA GLY A 330 9.13 -15.55 0.44
C GLY A 330 7.84 -15.88 1.19
N ALA A 331 6.75 -16.07 0.42
CA ALA A 331 5.41 -16.32 0.95
C ALA A 331 5.25 -17.71 1.63
N SER A 332 6.10 -18.67 1.25
CA SER A 332 6.08 -20.05 1.73
C SER A 332 7.33 -20.37 2.54
N SER A 333 7.52 -19.64 3.65
CA SER A 333 8.62 -19.79 4.59
C SER A 333 8.12 -19.89 6.02
N LEU A 334 8.94 -20.40 6.92
CA LEU A 334 8.66 -20.46 8.36
C LEU A 334 8.55 -19.05 8.95
N GLU A 335 9.36 -18.12 8.44
CA GLU A 335 9.36 -16.71 8.85
C GLU A 335 8.07 -16.01 8.47
N THR A 336 7.58 -16.20 7.25
CA THR A 336 6.29 -15.61 6.84
C THR A 336 5.14 -16.18 7.66
N GLU A 337 5.14 -17.48 7.94
CA GLU A 337 4.12 -18.12 8.77
C GLU A 337 4.13 -17.58 10.21
N ASP A 338 5.29 -17.50 10.87
CA ASP A 338 5.40 -16.93 12.23
C ASP A 338 5.07 -15.42 12.25
N ASN A 339 5.48 -14.67 11.21
CA ASN A 339 5.16 -13.26 11.10
C ASN A 339 3.65 -13.02 11.01
N ILE A 340 2.91 -13.80 10.21
CA ILE A 340 1.45 -13.72 10.12
C ILE A 340 0.78 -14.08 11.45
N ALA A 341 1.27 -15.10 12.16
CA ALA A 341 0.76 -15.45 13.48
C ALA A 341 0.99 -14.35 14.53
N ARG A 342 2.12 -13.63 14.45
CA ARG A 342 2.42 -12.48 15.31
C ARG A 342 1.60 -11.25 14.93
N LEU A 343 1.44 -11.00 13.64
CA LEU A 343 0.57 -9.93 13.15
C LEU A 343 -0.88 -10.14 13.61
N ASP A 344 -1.37 -11.39 13.63
CA ASP A 344 -2.68 -11.72 14.18
C ASP A 344 -2.83 -11.28 15.65
N ARG A 345 -1.80 -11.49 16.47
CA ARG A 345 -1.78 -10.98 17.86
C ARG A 345 -1.74 -9.46 17.92
N THR A 346 -0.96 -8.84 17.05
CA THR A 346 -0.88 -7.38 16.94
C THR A 346 -2.24 -6.78 16.58
N LEU A 347 -2.98 -7.40 15.66
CA LEU A 347 -4.35 -7.03 15.32
C LEU A 347 -5.32 -7.25 16.49
N ALA A 348 -5.23 -8.40 17.18
CA ALA A 348 -6.07 -8.69 18.35
C ALA A 348 -5.86 -7.66 19.48
N ASP A 349 -4.62 -7.27 19.73
CA ASP A 349 -4.27 -6.22 20.69
C ASP A 349 -4.79 -4.84 20.25
N LEU A 350 -4.67 -4.51 18.96
CA LEU A 350 -5.25 -3.28 18.40
C LEU A 350 -6.77 -3.26 18.59
N PHE A 351 -7.48 -4.31 18.23
CA PHE A 351 -8.95 -4.35 18.32
C PHE A 351 -9.43 -4.30 19.78
N SER A 352 -8.76 -5.00 20.68
CA SER A 352 -9.06 -4.92 22.12
C SER A 352 -8.84 -3.50 22.66
N PHE A 353 -7.78 -2.83 22.22
CA PHE A 353 -7.49 -1.46 22.60
C PHE A 353 -8.54 -0.48 22.06
N ILE A 354 -8.90 -0.59 20.76
CA ILE A 354 -9.95 0.22 20.13
C ILE A 354 -11.30 0.00 20.81
N ASP A 355 -11.65 -1.24 21.16
CA ASP A 355 -12.91 -1.53 21.86
C ASP A 355 -12.99 -0.83 23.21
N LYS A 356 -11.88 -0.81 23.93
CA LYS A 356 -11.79 -0.14 25.24
C LYS A 356 -11.86 1.39 25.12
N GLU A 357 -11.15 2.00 24.19
CA GLU A 357 -10.99 3.46 24.10
C GLU A 357 -12.13 4.15 23.30
N VAL A 358 -12.63 3.52 22.25
CA VAL A 358 -13.66 4.08 21.34
C VAL A 358 -14.93 3.22 21.31
N GLY A 359 -14.77 1.91 21.37
CA GLY A 359 -15.81 0.89 21.17
C GLY A 359 -15.87 0.41 19.72
N LEU A 360 -15.79 -0.92 19.51
CA LEU A 360 -15.88 -1.51 18.15
C LEU A 360 -17.21 -1.20 17.46
N LYS A 361 -18.30 -1.02 18.21
CA LYS A 361 -19.60 -0.61 17.67
C LYS A 361 -19.61 0.81 17.07
N HIS A 362 -18.63 1.64 17.42
CA HIS A 362 -18.44 3.01 16.93
C HIS A 362 -17.25 3.13 15.98
N THR A 363 -16.60 2.02 15.63
CA THR A 363 -15.43 1.98 14.77
C THR A 363 -15.72 1.18 13.53
N LEU A 364 -15.66 1.83 12.37
CA LEU A 364 -15.65 1.11 11.08
C LEU A 364 -14.21 0.70 10.78
N ILE A 365 -13.97 -0.60 10.75
CA ILE A 365 -12.67 -1.19 10.43
C ILE A 365 -12.70 -1.63 8.97
N VAL A 366 -11.63 -1.32 8.22
CA VAL A 366 -11.33 -1.95 6.93
C VAL A 366 -9.90 -2.47 6.94
N LEU A 367 -9.71 -3.73 6.55
CA LEU A 367 -8.38 -4.32 6.33
C LEU A 367 -8.25 -4.71 4.86
N SER A 368 -7.12 -4.32 4.27
CA SER A 368 -6.69 -4.72 2.93
C SER A 368 -5.16 -4.79 2.85
N ALA A 369 -4.66 -5.00 1.65
CA ALA A 369 -3.24 -4.92 1.32
C ALA A 369 -3.02 -4.06 0.08
N ASP A 370 -1.86 -3.48 -0.05
CA ASP A 370 -1.43 -2.69 -1.20
C ASP A 370 -1.05 -3.56 -2.42
N HIS A 371 -0.59 -4.76 -2.17
CA HIS A 371 -0.34 -5.84 -3.14
C HIS A 371 -0.21 -7.19 -2.42
N GLY A 372 -0.07 -8.25 -3.18
CA GLY A 372 0.33 -9.56 -2.69
C GLY A 372 1.83 -9.81 -2.87
N GLN A 373 2.25 -11.08 -2.88
CA GLN A 373 3.65 -11.47 -3.06
C GLN A 373 3.76 -12.82 -3.77
N PRO A 374 4.79 -13.02 -4.63
CA PRO A 374 5.04 -14.28 -5.29
C PRO A 374 5.71 -15.30 -4.37
N GLU A 375 5.78 -16.53 -4.86
CA GLU A 375 6.63 -17.56 -4.27
C GLU A 375 8.07 -17.40 -4.75
N VAL A 376 9.04 -17.84 -3.93
CA VAL A 376 10.46 -17.85 -4.32
C VAL A 376 10.68 -18.87 -5.45
N PRO A 377 11.47 -18.55 -6.50
CA PRO A 377 11.76 -19.50 -7.57
C PRO A 377 12.31 -20.84 -7.09
N GLY A 378 13.21 -20.86 -6.10
CA GLY A 378 13.74 -22.08 -5.51
C GLY A 378 12.64 -22.97 -4.92
N TYR A 379 11.69 -22.38 -4.18
CA TYR A 379 10.52 -23.11 -3.68
C TYR A 379 9.64 -23.69 -4.81
N LEU A 380 9.40 -22.90 -5.86
CA LEU A 380 8.61 -23.35 -7.00
C LEU A 380 9.29 -24.50 -7.76
N GLN A 381 10.62 -24.46 -7.90
CA GLN A 381 11.40 -25.53 -8.52
C GLN A 381 11.33 -26.83 -7.69
N GLU A 382 11.33 -26.75 -6.35
CA GLU A 382 11.06 -27.92 -5.48
C GLU A 382 9.66 -28.51 -5.76
N MET A 383 8.68 -27.67 -6.15
CA MET A 383 7.33 -28.10 -6.56
C MET A 383 7.24 -28.50 -8.04
N SER A 384 8.38 -28.64 -8.73
CA SER A 384 8.48 -28.98 -10.16
C SER A 384 7.87 -27.94 -11.10
N ILE A 385 7.98 -26.66 -10.71
CA ILE A 385 7.65 -25.50 -11.55
C ILE A 385 8.98 -24.90 -12.04
N ASP A 386 9.53 -25.50 -13.11
CA ASP A 386 10.90 -25.24 -13.57
C ASP A 386 11.10 -23.90 -14.30
N ASN A 387 10.04 -23.22 -14.73
CA ASN A 387 10.12 -21.92 -15.41
C ASN A 387 10.32 -20.73 -14.45
N ALA A 388 10.25 -20.95 -13.15
CA ALA A 388 10.50 -19.90 -12.15
C ALA A 388 12.01 -19.59 -12.08
N HIS A 389 12.39 -18.34 -12.32
CA HIS A 389 13.78 -17.89 -12.26
C HIS A 389 13.90 -16.37 -12.06
N TYR A 390 15.14 -15.90 -11.80
CA TYR A 390 15.43 -14.49 -11.71
C TYR A 390 15.92 -13.93 -13.05
N PHE A 391 15.46 -12.73 -13.39
CA PHE A 391 15.84 -12.01 -14.58
C PHE A 391 17.00 -11.05 -14.30
N ASP A 392 18.09 -11.16 -15.08
CA ASP A 392 19.26 -10.27 -14.95
C ASP A 392 19.10 -9.02 -15.82
N THR A 393 18.73 -7.92 -15.19
CA THR A 393 18.56 -6.62 -15.86
C THR A 393 19.88 -5.97 -16.26
N LYS A 394 21.00 -6.27 -15.60
CA LYS A 394 22.33 -5.72 -15.92
C LYS A 394 22.86 -6.21 -17.26
N ALA A 395 22.35 -7.33 -17.74
CA ALA A 395 22.69 -7.89 -19.04
C ALA A 395 21.93 -7.24 -20.21
N LEU A 396 20.77 -6.60 -19.96
CA LEU A 396 19.88 -6.08 -21.02
C LEU A 396 20.59 -5.23 -22.05
N ASP A 397 21.30 -4.21 -21.60
CA ASP A 397 21.95 -3.22 -22.47
C ASP A 397 23.14 -3.79 -23.27
N LYS A 398 23.70 -4.90 -22.82
CA LYS A 398 24.89 -5.56 -23.39
C LYS A 398 24.58 -6.74 -24.29
N THR A 399 23.30 -7.09 -24.45
CA THR A 399 22.93 -8.24 -25.29
C THR A 399 23.26 -7.99 -26.75
N PRO A 400 23.61 -9.03 -27.53
CA PRO A 400 23.93 -8.89 -28.97
C PRO A 400 22.80 -8.22 -29.77
N ALA A 401 21.53 -8.45 -29.36
CA ALA A 401 20.36 -7.88 -30.02
C ALA A 401 20.27 -6.36 -29.82
N ILE A 402 20.36 -5.89 -28.58
CA ILE A 402 20.37 -4.45 -28.26
C ILE A 402 21.61 -3.76 -28.85
N MET A 403 22.77 -4.41 -28.77
CA MET A 403 23.99 -3.90 -29.43
C MET A 403 23.83 -3.78 -30.95
N ALA A 404 23.12 -4.69 -31.60
CA ALA A 404 22.81 -4.60 -33.05
C ALA A 404 21.87 -3.43 -33.34
N LEU A 405 20.85 -3.17 -32.51
CA LEU A 405 19.98 -1.99 -32.64
C LEU A 405 20.75 -0.68 -32.45
N LYS A 406 21.61 -0.59 -31.45
CA LYS A 406 22.49 0.56 -31.24
C LYS A 406 23.31 0.87 -32.47
N LYS A 407 23.93 -0.15 -33.09
CA LYS A 407 24.67 -0.03 -34.33
C LYS A 407 23.78 0.37 -35.49
N GLN A 408 22.59 -0.23 -35.63
CA GLN A 408 21.63 0.05 -36.69
C GLN A 408 21.20 1.52 -36.69
N PHE A 409 20.89 2.07 -35.53
CA PHE A 409 20.45 3.45 -35.37
C PHE A 409 21.63 4.44 -35.24
N GLY A 410 22.87 3.98 -35.21
CA GLY A 410 24.05 4.83 -34.99
C GLY A 410 24.09 5.41 -33.56
N LEU A 411 23.44 4.75 -32.62
CA LEU A 411 23.44 5.07 -31.20
C LEU A 411 24.63 4.37 -30.51
N GLY A 412 25.27 5.06 -29.58
CA GLY A 412 26.33 4.50 -28.76
C GLY A 412 25.79 3.67 -27.60
N GLU A 413 26.57 3.55 -26.52
CA GLU A 413 26.18 2.85 -25.31
C GLU A 413 25.02 3.54 -24.54
N GLU A 414 24.64 4.76 -24.93
CA GLU A 414 23.73 5.67 -24.23
C GLU A 414 22.26 5.57 -24.70
N LEU A 415 21.86 4.49 -25.40
CA LEU A 415 20.47 4.34 -25.86
C LEU A 415 19.48 4.20 -24.68
N ILE A 416 19.85 3.43 -23.68
CA ILE A 416 19.05 3.24 -22.47
C ILE A 416 19.56 4.20 -21.40
N GLU A 417 18.72 5.13 -21.00
CA GLU A 417 19.00 6.15 -19.97
C GLU A 417 18.89 5.56 -18.57
N ALA A 418 17.77 4.87 -18.33
CA ALA A 418 17.49 4.21 -17.05
C ALA A 418 16.60 2.99 -17.25
N PHE A 419 16.73 2.06 -16.33
CA PHE A 419 15.76 1.00 -16.09
C PHE A 419 15.33 1.04 -14.63
N ASN A 420 14.04 1.16 -14.41
CA ASN A 420 13.42 0.98 -13.10
C ASN A 420 12.10 0.24 -13.31
N GLN A 421 12.01 -1.00 -12.82
CA GLN A 421 10.83 -1.84 -13.04
C GLN A 421 9.55 -1.06 -12.77
N PRO A 422 8.54 -1.13 -13.65
CA PRO A 422 8.49 -1.91 -14.90
C PRO A 422 8.96 -1.12 -16.14
N TYR A 423 9.62 0.01 -15.99
CA TYR A 423 9.89 0.98 -17.04
C TYR A 423 11.34 0.95 -17.51
N LEU A 424 11.51 0.97 -18.85
CA LEU A 424 12.76 1.26 -19.49
C LEU A 424 12.65 2.65 -20.16
N TYR A 425 13.63 3.51 -19.88
CA TYR A 425 13.70 4.88 -20.37
C TYR A 425 14.79 4.98 -21.43
N LEU A 426 14.44 5.53 -22.59
CA LEU A 426 15.36 5.76 -23.70
C LEU A 426 15.89 7.19 -23.69
N ASN A 427 17.09 7.36 -24.21
CA ASN A 427 17.73 8.67 -24.34
C ASN A 427 17.11 9.47 -25.50
N HIS A 428 16.14 10.32 -25.18
CA HIS A 428 15.42 11.14 -26.14
C HIS A 428 16.33 12.18 -26.81
N GLU A 429 17.26 12.77 -26.06
CA GLU A 429 18.17 13.79 -26.62
C GLU A 429 19.04 13.17 -27.72
N LEU A 430 19.58 11.99 -27.48
CA LEU A 430 20.39 11.27 -28.45
C LEU A 430 19.57 10.85 -29.67
N ILE A 431 18.35 10.33 -29.46
CA ILE A 431 17.43 9.94 -30.55
C ILE A 431 17.13 11.17 -31.45
N HIS A 432 16.77 12.30 -30.86
CA HIS A 432 16.47 13.54 -31.58
C HIS A 432 17.72 14.12 -32.28
N ALA A 433 18.89 14.13 -31.61
CA ALA A 433 20.15 14.62 -32.18
C ALA A 433 20.57 13.82 -33.41
N LYS A 434 20.19 12.54 -33.49
CA LYS A 434 20.42 11.68 -34.67
C LYS A 434 19.32 11.79 -35.72
N GLY A 435 18.28 12.60 -35.49
CA GLY A 435 17.15 12.75 -36.43
C GLY A 435 16.33 11.47 -36.60
N LEU A 436 16.32 10.60 -35.58
CA LEU A 436 15.57 9.36 -35.58
C LEU A 436 14.12 9.58 -35.15
N ASP A 437 13.21 8.76 -35.66
CA ASP A 437 11.82 8.71 -35.24
C ASP A 437 11.74 7.91 -33.93
N GLN A 438 11.31 8.56 -32.86
CA GLN A 438 11.23 7.97 -31.49
C GLN A 438 10.32 6.73 -31.49
N ALA A 439 9.18 6.76 -32.17
CA ALA A 439 8.24 5.64 -32.21
C ALA A 439 8.86 4.40 -32.87
N GLN A 440 9.68 4.60 -33.92
CA GLN A 440 10.39 3.51 -34.57
C GLN A 440 11.47 2.92 -33.65
N VAL A 441 12.19 3.76 -32.91
CA VAL A 441 13.20 3.28 -31.92
C VAL A 441 12.52 2.50 -30.80
N GLU A 442 11.49 3.08 -30.20
CA GLU A 442 10.70 2.41 -29.16
C GLU A 442 10.17 1.03 -29.61
N GLN A 443 9.57 0.98 -30.82
CA GLN A 443 9.02 -0.26 -31.36
C GLN A 443 10.11 -1.30 -31.63
N ALA A 444 11.28 -0.89 -32.14
CA ALA A 444 12.39 -1.79 -32.39
C ALA A 444 12.96 -2.37 -31.08
N VAL A 445 13.14 -1.52 -30.07
CA VAL A 445 13.60 -1.96 -28.73
C VAL A 445 12.59 -2.92 -28.10
N ALA A 446 11.30 -2.58 -28.10
CA ALA A 446 10.25 -3.44 -27.57
C ALA A 446 10.21 -4.82 -28.28
N ALA A 447 10.36 -4.85 -29.60
CA ALA A 447 10.39 -6.07 -30.39
C ALA A 447 11.60 -6.97 -30.08
N GLU A 448 12.75 -6.39 -29.73
CA GLU A 448 13.91 -7.17 -29.28
C GLU A 448 13.76 -7.67 -27.85
N LEU A 449 13.21 -6.85 -26.95
CA LEU A 449 12.97 -7.24 -25.57
C LEU A 449 12.00 -8.43 -25.44
N LEU A 450 10.99 -8.51 -26.32
CA LEU A 450 10.06 -9.66 -26.37
C LEU A 450 10.73 -11.00 -26.74
N LYS A 451 11.98 -11.00 -27.19
CA LYS A 451 12.73 -12.24 -27.50
C LYS A 451 13.56 -12.76 -26.33
N PHE A 452 13.61 -11.99 -25.25
CA PHE A 452 14.33 -12.41 -24.05
C PHE A 452 13.51 -13.45 -23.28
N ASP A 453 14.20 -14.48 -22.81
CA ASP A 453 13.63 -15.46 -21.91
C ASP A 453 13.13 -14.76 -20.64
N GLY A 454 11.90 -15.08 -20.23
CA GLY A 454 11.26 -14.45 -19.08
C GLY A 454 10.54 -13.13 -19.34
N VAL A 455 10.56 -12.57 -20.57
CA VAL A 455 9.77 -11.38 -20.92
C VAL A 455 8.47 -11.76 -21.60
N SER A 456 7.33 -11.44 -20.97
CA SER A 456 5.99 -11.72 -21.50
C SER A 456 5.45 -10.61 -22.38
N TYR A 457 5.64 -9.34 -21.97
CA TYR A 457 5.22 -8.16 -22.72
C TYR A 457 6.30 -7.08 -22.70
N ALA A 458 6.48 -6.43 -23.84
CA ALA A 458 7.24 -5.19 -23.99
C ALA A 458 6.39 -4.24 -24.84
N VAL A 459 5.87 -3.17 -24.24
CA VAL A 459 4.90 -2.27 -24.88
C VAL A 459 5.48 -0.87 -24.95
N SER A 460 5.55 -0.29 -26.16
CA SER A 460 6.06 1.06 -26.33
C SER A 460 5.09 2.13 -25.82
N SER A 461 5.62 3.20 -25.27
CA SER A 461 4.86 4.37 -24.82
C SER A 461 4.05 4.98 -25.97
N THR A 462 4.56 4.96 -27.19
CA THR A 462 3.83 5.43 -28.38
C THR A 462 2.59 4.57 -28.65
N ALA A 463 2.67 3.24 -28.53
CA ALA A 463 1.50 2.37 -28.69
C ALA A 463 0.43 2.63 -27.62
N LEU A 464 0.86 2.86 -26.36
CA LEU A 464 -0.03 3.21 -25.26
C LEU A 464 -0.73 4.57 -25.46
N ARG A 465 0.01 5.59 -25.91
CA ARG A 465 -0.55 6.93 -26.18
C ARG A 465 -1.52 6.99 -27.35
N THR A 466 -1.33 6.13 -28.34
CA THR A 466 -2.15 6.11 -29.57
C THR A 466 -3.28 5.08 -29.53
N ASP A 467 -3.43 4.38 -28.40
CA ASP A 467 -4.40 3.28 -28.21
C ASP A 467 -4.32 2.21 -29.34
N ASN A 468 -3.10 1.94 -29.79
CA ASN A 468 -2.83 0.99 -30.86
C ASN A 468 -2.41 -0.38 -30.30
N LEU A 469 -3.25 -0.93 -29.42
CA LEU A 469 -3.03 -2.20 -28.74
C LEU A 469 -4.28 -3.07 -28.81
N PRO A 470 -4.13 -4.42 -28.80
CA PRO A 470 -5.28 -5.31 -28.63
C PRO A 470 -5.98 -5.05 -27.30
N ASP A 471 -7.32 -5.03 -27.31
CA ASP A 471 -8.11 -4.88 -26.09
C ASP A 471 -8.12 -6.21 -25.29
N THR A 472 -7.13 -6.40 -24.44
CA THR A 472 -6.99 -7.55 -23.53
C THR A 472 -6.95 -7.09 -22.08
N MET A 473 -7.14 -8.01 -21.13
CA MET A 473 -6.97 -7.71 -19.70
C MET A 473 -5.58 -7.15 -19.40
N MET A 474 -4.53 -7.74 -19.99
CA MET A 474 -3.14 -7.32 -19.78
C MET A 474 -2.90 -5.90 -20.30
N THR A 475 -3.33 -5.59 -21.53
CA THR A 475 -3.14 -4.24 -22.09
C THR A 475 -3.92 -3.19 -21.31
N ARG A 476 -5.12 -3.51 -20.82
CA ARG A 476 -5.87 -2.61 -19.90
C ARG A 476 -5.12 -2.40 -18.59
N SER A 477 -4.54 -3.45 -17.99
CA SER A 477 -3.76 -3.32 -16.76
C SER A 477 -2.52 -2.43 -16.96
N ILE A 478 -1.84 -2.55 -18.10
CA ILE A 478 -0.72 -1.68 -18.46
C ILE A 478 -1.20 -0.22 -18.66
N MET A 479 -2.33 -0.03 -19.35
CA MET A 479 -2.93 1.29 -19.55
C MET A 479 -3.33 1.95 -18.21
N HIS A 480 -3.84 1.18 -17.25
CA HIS A 480 -4.15 1.66 -15.90
C HIS A 480 -2.91 2.15 -15.15
N ASN A 481 -1.71 1.71 -15.54
CA ASN A 481 -0.45 2.11 -14.91
C ASN A 481 0.32 3.18 -15.70
N PHE A 482 -0.14 3.56 -16.89
CA PHE A 482 0.59 4.43 -17.80
C PHE A 482 0.24 5.90 -17.62
N LEU A 483 1.21 6.71 -17.21
CA LEU A 483 1.14 8.17 -17.17
C LEU A 483 2.32 8.76 -17.98
N PRO A 484 2.09 9.43 -19.12
CA PRO A 484 3.14 9.81 -20.06
C PRO A 484 4.33 10.59 -19.49
N LYS A 485 4.12 11.38 -18.41
CA LYS A 485 5.18 12.19 -17.80
C LYS A 485 6.08 11.42 -16.82
N ARG A 486 5.63 10.25 -16.34
CA ARG A 486 6.33 9.47 -15.29
C ARG A 486 6.73 8.08 -15.79
N SER A 487 5.92 7.50 -16.66
CA SER A 487 6.19 6.18 -17.24
C SER A 487 7.34 6.23 -18.26
N GLY A 488 8.07 5.11 -18.38
CA GLY A 488 9.13 4.95 -19.35
C GLY A 488 8.64 4.80 -20.78
N ASP A 489 9.59 4.68 -21.69
CA ASP A 489 9.33 4.51 -23.12
C ASP A 489 8.89 3.11 -23.48
N ILE A 490 9.33 2.12 -22.70
CA ILE A 490 8.91 0.73 -22.80
C ILE A 490 8.39 0.27 -21.44
N TYR A 491 7.19 -0.30 -21.45
CA TYR A 491 6.62 -1.02 -20.30
C TYR A 491 6.96 -2.50 -20.45
N LEU A 492 7.61 -3.08 -19.42
CA LEU A 492 7.98 -4.49 -19.39
C LEU A 492 7.09 -5.27 -18.42
N VAL A 493 6.61 -6.43 -18.84
CA VAL A 493 5.99 -7.43 -17.98
C VAL A 493 6.77 -8.73 -18.13
N PHE A 494 7.26 -9.26 -17.01
CA PHE A 494 7.91 -10.56 -17.00
C PHE A 494 6.88 -11.70 -17.02
N GLU A 495 7.31 -12.88 -17.41
CA GLU A 495 6.48 -14.08 -17.32
C GLU A 495 6.08 -14.38 -15.86
N PRO A 496 5.01 -15.15 -15.62
CA PRO A 496 4.67 -15.58 -14.27
C PRO A 496 5.86 -16.29 -13.59
N ASN A 497 6.14 -15.90 -12.35
CA ASN A 497 7.24 -16.43 -11.52
C ASN A 497 8.65 -16.08 -12.02
N VAL A 498 8.75 -15.06 -12.86
CA VAL A 498 10.03 -14.45 -13.27
C VAL A 498 10.08 -13.03 -12.74
N PHE A 499 11.11 -12.67 -12.01
CA PHE A 499 11.30 -11.33 -11.44
C PHE A 499 12.76 -11.00 -11.14
N ILE A 500 13.01 -9.74 -10.87
CA ILE A 500 14.32 -9.21 -10.54
C ILE A 500 14.58 -9.44 -9.05
N ASN A 501 15.79 -9.89 -8.69
CA ASN A 501 16.17 -10.10 -7.28
C ASN A 501 17.36 -9.25 -6.80
N ASP A 502 17.89 -8.40 -7.64
CA ASP A 502 19.01 -7.51 -7.28
C ASP A 502 18.48 -6.18 -6.78
N PHE A 503 18.53 -5.98 -5.46
CA PHE A 503 18.22 -4.72 -4.80
C PHE A 503 19.50 -3.90 -4.63
N ASP A 504 20.21 -3.69 -5.74
CA ASP A 504 21.39 -2.82 -5.83
C ASP A 504 22.46 -3.19 -4.79
N GLY A 505 22.77 -4.49 -4.74
CA GLY A 505 23.78 -5.09 -3.87
C GLY A 505 23.23 -5.98 -2.75
N LEU A 506 21.95 -5.99 -2.50
CA LEU A 506 21.27 -7.01 -1.71
C LEU A 506 20.49 -7.93 -2.65
N THR A 507 20.81 -9.22 -2.64
CA THR A 507 20.01 -10.22 -3.34
C THR A 507 18.85 -10.62 -2.46
N VAL A 508 17.61 -10.41 -2.94
CA VAL A 508 16.38 -10.80 -2.26
C VAL A 508 15.85 -12.12 -2.79
N ALA A 509 15.15 -12.88 -1.94
CA ALA A 509 14.57 -14.16 -2.33
C ALA A 509 13.34 -13.98 -3.23
N SER A 510 12.55 -12.92 -3.01
CA SER A 510 11.31 -12.64 -3.73
C SER A 510 11.09 -11.14 -3.88
N THR A 511 10.40 -10.74 -4.96
CA THR A 511 9.89 -9.38 -5.13
C THR A 511 8.59 -9.40 -5.94
N HIS A 512 7.79 -8.37 -5.76
CA HIS A 512 6.49 -8.14 -6.39
C HIS A 512 6.58 -7.04 -7.48
N GLY A 513 5.46 -6.57 -7.99
CA GLY A 513 5.42 -5.50 -9.02
C GLY A 513 4.91 -6.02 -10.36
N SER A 514 4.07 -7.05 -10.36
CA SER A 514 3.55 -7.69 -11.57
C SER A 514 2.02 -7.67 -11.65
N PRO A 515 1.43 -7.86 -12.86
CA PRO A 515 -0.02 -8.00 -13.02
C PRO A 515 -0.55 -9.39 -12.66
N TRP A 516 0.32 -10.30 -12.22
CA TRP A 516 -0.06 -11.68 -11.98
C TRP A 516 -0.86 -11.83 -10.68
N ARG A 517 -1.62 -12.93 -10.60
CA ARG A 517 -2.56 -13.16 -9.51
C ARG A 517 -1.93 -13.11 -8.12
N TYR A 518 -0.72 -13.58 -7.96
CA TYR A 518 -0.03 -13.60 -6.68
C TYR A 518 0.29 -12.19 -6.13
N ASP A 519 0.45 -11.21 -7.02
CA ASP A 519 0.68 -9.80 -6.64
C ASP A 519 -0.63 -8.99 -6.60
N THR A 520 -1.63 -9.36 -7.40
CA THR A 520 -2.89 -8.59 -7.47
C THR A 520 -3.95 -9.03 -6.48
N PHE A 521 -3.89 -10.28 -5.98
CA PHE A 521 -4.88 -10.84 -5.05
C PHE A 521 -4.61 -10.42 -3.62
N VAL A 522 -5.53 -9.66 -3.03
CA VAL A 522 -5.42 -9.13 -1.67
C VAL A 522 -6.70 -9.36 -0.88
N PRO A 523 -6.66 -9.41 0.47
CA PRO A 523 -7.87 -9.45 1.27
C PRO A 523 -8.58 -8.09 1.24
N VAL A 524 -9.92 -8.09 1.31
CA VAL A 524 -10.72 -6.91 1.64
C VAL A 524 -11.77 -7.34 2.66
N ILE A 525 -11.67 -6.79 3.87
CA ILE A 525 -12.56 -7.15 4.97
C ILE A 525 -13.00 -5.89 5.69
N PHE A 526 -14.32 -5.73 5.88
CA PHE A 526 -14.89 -4.66 6.71
C PHE A 526 -15.47 -5.27 7.97
N ALA A 527 -15.25 -4.63 9.13
CA ALA A 527 -15.75 -5.09 10.42
C ALA A 527 -16.11 -3.92 11.35
N GLY A 528 -16.67 -4.22 12.49
CA GLY A 528 -17.09 -3.21 13.47
C GLY A 528 -18.35 -2.44 13.07
N ALA A 529 -18.62 -1.30 13.71
CA ALA A 529 -19.74 -0.40 13.44
C ALA A 529 -21.12 -1.07 13.32
N GLY A 530 -21.31 -2.23 13.97
CA GLY A 530 -22.56 -2.99 13.91
C GLY A 530 -22.80 -3.73 12.58
N LEU A 531 -21.78 -3.87 11.73
CA LEU A 531 -21.86 -4.66 10.51
C LEU A 531 -22.16 -6.13 10.83
N LEU A 532 -22.96 -6.77 9.95
CA LEU A 532 -23.26 -8.19 10.07
C LEU A 532 -22.26 -9.01 9.26
N ALA A 533 -21.81 -10.11 9.84
CA ALA A 533 -20.88 -11.03 9.20
C ALA A 533 -21.42 -11.56 7.86
N MET A 534 -20.60 -11.53 6.82
CA MET A 534 -20.94 -12.01 5.49
C MET A 534 -19.69 -12.38 4.70
N ALA A 535 -19.69 -13.54 4.04
CA ALA A 535 -18.71 -13.86 3.02
C ALA A 535 -19.26 -13.51 1.63
N VAL A 536 -18.50 -12.72 0.87
CA VAL A 536 -18.89 -12.23 -0.47
C VAL A 536 -17.88 -12.73 -1.49
N SER A 537 -18.34 -13.57 -2.42
CA SER A 537 -17.48 -14.21 -3.44
C SER A 537 -17.50 -13.53 -4.82
N ARG A 538 -18.33 -12.49 -5.00
CA ARG A 538 -18.28 -11.72 -6.26
C ARG A 538 -16.94 -10.97 -6.37
N PRO A 539 -16.37 -10.88 -7.59
CA PRO A 539 -15.17 -10.10 -7.79
C PRO A 539 -15.38 -8.61 -7.42
N ILE A 540 -14.42 -8.05 -6.72
CA ILE A 540 -14.29 -6.63 -6.42
C ILE A 540 -12.86 -6.17 -6.69
N THR A 541 -12.65 -4.86 -6.59
CA THR A 541 -11.32 -4.27 -6.64
C THR A 541 -11.02 -3.51 -5.35
N PRO A 542 -9.74 -3.41 -4.91
CA PRO A 542 -9.39 -2.55 -3.78
C PRO A 542 -9.71 -1.07 -3.99
N TYR A 543 -9.89 -0.63 -5.25
CA TYR A 543 -10.38 0.73 -5.56
C TYR A 543 -11.80 0.99 -5.02
N ASP A 544 -12.57 -0.04 -4.73
CA ASP A 544 -13.92 0.07 -4.19
C ASP A 544 -13.93 0.52 -2.72
N ILE A 545 -12.79 0.46 -2.02
CA ILE A 545 -12.69 0.81 -0.59
C ILE A 545 -12.95 2.30 -0.35
N ALA A 546 -12.18 3.19 -0.97
CA ALA A 546 -12.31 4.63 -0.72
C ALA A 546 -13.71 5.18 -1.02
N PRO A 547 -14.36 4.89 -2.17
CA PRO A 547 -15.73 5.33 -2.43
C PRO A 547 -16.75 4.64 -1.52
N THR A 548 -16.50 3.43 -1.02
CA THR A 548 -17.37 2.77 -0.02
C THR A 548 -17.32 3.50 1.32
N LEU A 549 -16.11 3.80 1.83
CA LEU A 549 -15.94 4.59 3.05
C LEU A 549 -16.61 5.97 2.91
N ALA A 550 -16.43 6.61 1.76
CA ALA A 550 -17.04 7.89 1.47
C ALA A 550 -18.59 7.81 1.47
N ALA A 551 -19.16 6.82 0.78
CA ALA A 551 -20.62 6.61 0.75
C ALA A 551 -21.17 6.25 2.14
N TYR A 552 -20.44 5.45 2.93
CA TYR A 552 -20.83 5.05 4.29
C TYR A 552 -20.93 6.26 5.23
N LEU A 553 -19.99 7.21 5.14
CA LEU A 553 -20.01 8.44 5.96
C LEU A 553 -20.80 9.59 5.33
N GLY A 554 -21.38 9.43 4.13
CA GLY A 554 -22.04 10.51 3.41
C GLY A 554 -21.08 11.60 2.91
N VAL A 555 -19.80 11.26 2.74
CA VAL A 555 -18.74 12.13 2.23
C VAL A 555 -18.65 11.96 0.71
N LYS A 556 -18.18 12.97 0.00
CA LYS A 556 -17.91 12.88 -1.44
C LYS A 556 -16.79 11.87 -1.69
N PRO A 557 -16.86 11.01 -2.71
CA PRO A 557 -15.73 10.15 -3.09
C PRO A 557 -14.55 10.99 -3.59
N PRO A 558 -13.32 10.47 -3.50
CA PRO A 558 -12.12 11.13 -4.03
C PRO A 558 -12.28 11.53 -5.51
N SER A 559 -11.62 12.61 -5.91
CA SER A 559 -11.83 13.27 -7.22
C SER A 559 -11.53 12.37 -8.42
N GLY A 560 -10.58 11.45 -8.28
CA GLY A 560 -10.19 10.48 -9.31
C GLY A 560 -10.85 9.11 -9.19
N SER A 561 -11.70 8.89 -8.18
CA SER A 561 -12.23 7.56 -7.85
C SER A 561 -13.03 6.96 -9.01
N ILE A 562 -12.69 5.71 -9.36
CA ILE A 562 -13.39 4.87 -10.34
C ILE A 562 -14.03 3.65 -9.69
N GLY A 563 -13.69 3.36 -8.43
CA GLY A 563 -14.26 2.26 -7.67
C GLY A 563 -15.76 2.44 -7.42
N MET A 564 -16.43 1.34 -7.16
CA MET A 564 -17.88 1.32 -6.90
C MET A 564 -18.14 1.07 -5.41
N PRO A 565 -18.99 1.88 -4.76
CA PRO A 565 -19.39 1.62 -3.39
C PRO A 565 -19.96 0.22 -3.21
N LEU A 566 -19.47 -0.50 -2.21
CA LEU A 566 -19.87 -1.87 -1.91
C LEU A 566 -21.24 -1.90 -1.22
N PRO A 567 -22.28 -2.44 -1.86
CA PRO A 567 -23.66 -2.33 -1.36
C PRO A 567 -23.91 -3.08 -0.06
N GLU A 568 -23.05 -4.04 0.30
CA GLU A 568 -23.18 -4.84 1.52
C GLU A 568 -23.02 -3.98 2.78
N LEU A 569 -22.23 -2.90 2.71
CA LEU A 569 -22.03 -1.95 3.81
C LEU A 569 -23.14 -0.88 3.87
N LEU A 570 -23.81 -0.64 2.75
CA LEU A 570 -24.74 0.50 2.58
C LEU A 570 -26.22 0.10 2.75
N LYS A 571 -26.50 -1.15 3.12
CA LYS A 571 -27.87 -1.61 3.40
C LYS A 571 -28.31 -1.06 4.76
N PRO A 572 -29.54 -0.50 4.83
CA PRO A 572 -30.11 -0.02 6.09
C PRO A 572 -30.39 -1.14 7.08
#